data_516097cf1429973824ace61bf6d1d5f6
#
_entry.id   516097cf1429973824ace61bf6d1d5f6
#
_cell.length_a   1.000
_cell.length_b   1.000
_cell.length_c   1.000
_cell.angle_alpha   90.00
_cell.angle_beta   90.00
_cell.angle_gamma   90.00
#
_symmetry.space_group_name_H-M   'P 1'
#
loop_
_entity.id
_entity.type
_entity.pdbx_description
1 polymer ?
#
loop_
_entity_poly.entity_id
_entity_poly.type
_entity_poly.pdbx_seq_one_letter_code
_entity_poly.pdbx_strand_id
1 'polypeptide(L)'
;MQNRQLYYLEHPQHIIAFWEGGMAFFGAVGAALVTVIVFAHRRRTPVWPLLDVAAIFGAAGQPIGRIGNLINGDIVGYPTKLPWGVIYTNPASLAPRLGVAYQPAPVYEMAANLVLILVLWLVLRRWRPPGLAACLYLIGYAVTQFVVFFWRANSITALGLKQAQLTAIVAFAAGVVLLWWVLRNARPPAPGADGV
;
A
#
# COMPACT_ATOMS: atom_id res chain seq x y z
N MET A 1 6.40 5.25 -18.77
CA MET A 1 6.18 6.52 -18.05
C MET A 1 7.53 7.15 -17.81
N GLN A 2 7.89 8.07 -18.67
CA GLN A 2 9.15 8.76 -18.59
C GLN A 2 9.18 9.75 -17.44
N ASN A 3 10.36 9.93 -16.92
CA ASN A 3 10.78 10.84 -15.88
C ASN A 3 10.20 12.25 -16.10
N ARG A 4 8.99 12.52 -15.60
CA ARG A 4 8.37 13.85 -15.65
C ARG A 4 8.90 14.79 -14.56
N GLN A 5 9.96 14.41 -13.85
CA GLN A 5 10.52 15.26 -12.79
C GLN A 5 10.98 16.60 -13.32
N LEU A 6 11.67 16.60 -14.46
CA LEU A 6 12.10 17.84 -15.13
C LEU A 6 10.91 18.69 -15.59
N TYR A 7 9.86 18.06 -16.11
CA TYR A 7 8.64 18.75 -16.53
C TYR A 7 7.97 19.52 -15.40
N TYR A 8 7.89 18.98 -14.19
CA TYR A 8 7.31 19.67 -13.04
C TYR A 8 8.20 20.76 -12.46
N LEU A 9 9.53 20.70 -12.68
CA LEU A 9 10.44 21.78 -12.33
C LEU A 9 10.27 22.98 -13.26
N GLU A 10 10.02 22.72 -14.54
CA GLU A 10 9.77 23.75 -15.57
C GLU A 10 8.35 24.33 -15.49
N HIS A 11 7.38 23.51 -15.02
CA HIS A 11 5.97 23.86 -14.94
C HIS A 11 5.38 23.62 -13.55
N PRO A 12 5.77 24.36 -12.51
CA PRO A 12 5.38 24.11 -11.13
C PRO A 12 3.86 24.21 -10.88
N GLN A 13 3.11 24.95 -11.72
CA GLN A 13 1.65 25.02 -11.67
C GLN A 13 0.97 23.66 -11.85
N HIS A 14 1.59 22.73 -12.59
CA HIS A 14 1.04 21.37 -12.79
C HIS A 14 1.21 20.46 -11.58
N ILE A 15 1.97 20.86 -10.55
CA ILE A 15 2.08 20.10 -9.30
C ILE A 15 0.76 20.06 -8.55
N ILE A 16 -0.03 21.14 -8.63
CA ILE A 16 -1.35 21.24 -7.97
C ILE A 16 -2.52 20.89 -8.90
N ALA A 17 -2.25 20.60 -10.17
CA ALA A 17 -3.26 20.27 -11.18
C ALA A 17 -3.70 18.79 -11.08
N PHE A 18 -4.30 18.40 -9.94
CA PHE A 18 -4.73 17.02 -9.69
C PHE A 18 -5.79 16.52 -10.69
N TRP A 19 -6.51 17.41 -11.38
CA TRP A 19 -7.49 17.10 -12.42
C TRP A 19 -6.84 16.62 -13.74
N GLU A 20 -5.55 16.85 -13.94
CA GLU A 20 -4.81 16.36 -15.12
C GLU A 20 -4.40 14.89 -15.01
N GLY A 21 -4.65 14.27 -13.85
CA GLY A 21 -4.23 12.90 -13.54
C GLY A 21 -2.75 12.81 -13.17
N GLY A 22 -2.25 11.58 -13.03
CA GLY A 22 -0.81 11.35 -12.74
C GLY A 22 -0.43 11.49 -11.26
N MET A 23 -1.36 11.24 -10.34
CA MET A 23 -1.08 11.25 -8.90
C MET A 23 0.09 10.33 -8.56
N ALA A 24 1.14 10.89 -7.96
CA ALA A 24 2.26 10.12 -7.43
C ALA A 24 1.84 9.50 -6.09
N PHE A 25 1.66 8.19 -6.07
CA PHE A 25 1.29 7.44 -4.86
C PHE A 25 2.17 7.79 -3.65
N PHE A 26 3.49 7.83 -3.85
CA PHE A 26 4.42 8.18 -2.76
C PHE A 26 4.27 9.62 -2.28
N GLY A 27 3.92 10.56 -3.17
CA GLY A 27 3.63 11.94 -2.80
C GLY A 27 2.37 12.02 -1.94
N ALA A 28 1.31 11.30 -2.30
CA ALA A 28 0.07 11.24 -1.52
C ALA A 28 0.30 10.63 -0.12
N VAL A 29 1.05 9.52 -0.03
CA VAL A 29 1.40 8.91 1.26
C VAL A 29 2.24 9.85 2.11
N GLY A 30 3.25 10.50 1.52
CA GLY A 30 4.08 11.48 2.24
C GLY A 30 3.26 12.65 2.76
N ALA A 31 2.40 13.22 1.93
CA ALA A 31 1.50 14.32 2.33
C ALA A 31 0.53 13.90 3.44
N ALA A 32 -0.04 12.68 3.36
CA ALA A 32 -0.91 12.14 4.40
C ALA A 32 -0.16 11.97 5.73
N LEU A 33 1.05 11.43 5.72
CA LEU A 33 1.88 11.29 6.92
C LEU A 33 2.21 12.64 7.54
N VAL A 34 2.65 13.62 6.74
CA VAL A 34 2.92 14.98 7.22
C VAL A 34 1.65 15.59 7.82
N THR A 35 0.50 15.43 7.17
CA THR A 35 -0.78 15.94 7.67
C THR A 35 -1.13 15.33 9.03
N VAL A 36 -0.99 14.00 9.19
CA VAL A 36 -1.25 13.31 10.46
C VAL A 36 -0.32 13.82 11.56
N ILE A 37 0.98 13.97 11.26
CA ILE A 37 1.97 14.45 12.23
C ILE A 37 1.68 15.89 12.65
N VAL A 38 1.43 16.79 11.69
CA VAL A 38 1.12 18.20 11.94
C VAL A 38 -0.20 18.33 12.73
N PHE A 39 -1.22 17.56 12.36
CA PHE A 39 -2.49 17.53 13.08
C PHE A 39 -2.31 17.07 14.53
N ALA A 40 -1.61 15.95 14.73
CA ALA A 40 -1.31 15.42 16.05
C ALA A 40 -0.58 16.44 16.92
N HIS A 41 0.45 17.09 16.36
CA HIS A 41 1.21 18.11 17.07
C HIS A 41 0.33 19.32 17.43
N ARG A 42 -0.44 19.86 16.49
CA ARG A 42 -1.32 21.02 16.73
C ARG A 42 -2.43 20.71 17.74
N ARG A 43 -2.95 19.49 17.74
CA ARG A 43 -4.03 19.05 18.64
C ARG A 43 -3.52 18.44 19.95
N ARG A 44 -2.19 18.35 20.12
CA ARG A 44 -1.56 17.71 21.28
C ARG A 44 -2.07 16.28 21.51
N THR A 45 -2.39 15.56 20.42
CA THR A 45 -2.83 14.16 20.45
C THR A 45 -1.64 13.24 20.13
N PRO A 46 -1.58 12.03 20.70
CA PRO A 46 -0.52 11.09 20.38
C PRO A 46 -0.62 10.64 18.90
N VAL A 47 0.54 10.57 18.23
CA VAL A 47 0.61 10.24 16.78
C VAL A 47 0.25 8.77 16.52
N TRP A 48 0.69 7.85 17.36
CA TRP A 48 0.55 6.41 17.12
C TRP A 48 -0.90 5.92 16.95
N PRO A 49 -1.86 6.29 17.80
CA PRO A 49 -3.26 5.92 17.56
C PRO A 49 -3.82 6.43 16.25
N LEU A 50 -3.39 7.61 15.79
CA LEU A 50 -3.82 8.15 14.49
C LEU A 50 -3.24 7.34 13.33
N LEU A 51 -1.98 6.91 13.44
CA LEU A 51 -1.35 6.04 12.45
C LEU A 51 -1.99 4.65 12.43
N ASP A 52 -2.40 4.11 13.58
CA ASP A 52 -3.13 2.84 13.65
C ASP A 52 -4.48 2.92 12.91
N VAL A 53 -5.24 4.00 13.14
CA VAL A 53 -6.49 4.25 12.42
C VAL A 53 -6.22 4.39 10.93
N ALA A 54 -5.22 5.18 10.51
CA ALA A 54 -4.86 5.34 9.12
C ALA A 54 -4.45 4.02 8.46
N ALA A 55 -3.74 3.14 9.17
CA ALA A 55 -3.37 1.81 8.69
C ALA A 55 -4.58 0.91 8.44
N ILE A 56 -5.56 0.90 9.36
CA ILE A 56 -6.81 0.14 9.21
C ILE A 56 -7.62 0.67 8.03
N PHE A 57 -7.75 1.98 7.88
CA PHE A 57 -8.40 2.59 6.72
C PHE A 57 -7.66 2.27 5.42
N GLY A 58 -6.34 2.32 5.42
CA GLY A 58 -5.51 1.95 4.28
C GLY A 58 -5.72 0.48 3.88
N ALA A 59 -5.71 -0.43 4.86
CA ALA A 59 -5.97 -1.84 4.63
C ALA A 59 -7.36 -2.09 4.01
N ALA A 60 -8.40 -1.41 4.51
CA ALA A 60 -9.76 -1.54 4.00
C ALA A 60 -9.97 -0.89 2.63
N GLY A 61 -9.33 0.25 2.37
CA GLY A 61 -9.44 0.99 1.12
C GLY A 61 -8.69 0.38 -0.06
N GLN A 62 -7.58 -0.30 0.21
CA GLN A 62 -6.74 -0.93 -0.82
C GLN A 62 -7.53 -1.91 -1.73
N PRO A 63 -8.28 -2.89 -1.21
CA PRO A 63 -9.07 -3.79 -2.05
C PRO A 63 -10.06 -3.05 -2.96
N ILE A 64 -10.70 -1.99 -2.45
CA ILE A 64 -11.65 -1.18 -3.22
C ILE A 64 -10.94 -0.49 -4.39
N GLY A 65 -9.78 0.12 -4.14
CA GLY A 65 -8.96 0.72 -5.19
C GLY A 65 -8.51 -0.30 -6.26
N ARG A 66 -8.22 -1.55 -5.86
CA ARG A 66 -7.83 -2.62 -6.79
C ARG A 66 -8.96 -3.09 -7.69
N ILE A 67 -10.22 -2.96 -7.27
CA ILE A 67 -11.37 -3.18 -8.16
C ILE A 67 -11.33 -2.17 -9.32
N GLY A 68 -11.07 -0.90 -9.04
CA GLY A 68 -10.89 0.11 -10.07
C GLY A 68 -9.75 -0.22 -11.05
N ASN A 69 -8.59 -0.62 -10.53
CA ASN A 69 -7.48 -1.05 -11.39
C ASN A 69 -7.82 -2.28 -12.25
N LEU A 70 -8.56 -3.24 -11.71
CA LEU A 70 -9.01 -4.42 -12.45
C LEU A 70 -9.94 -4.05 -13.60
N ILE A 71 -10.85 -3.11 -13.37
CA ILE A 71 -11.79 -2.63 -14.40
C ILE A 71 -11.05 -1.83 -15.47
N ASN A 72 -10.16 -0.92 -15.06
CA ASN A 72 -9.42 -0.04 -15.98
C ASN A 72 -8.35 -0.76 -16.79
N GLY A 73 -7.77 -1.84 -16.27
CA GLY A 73 -6.65 -2.54 -16.90
C GLY A 73 -5.32 -1.80 -16.85
N ASP A 74 -5.19 -0.78 -16.00
CA ASP A 74 -3.96 0.01 -15.82
C ASP A 74 -2.90 -0.73 -15.00
N ILE A 75 -3.30 -1.74 -14.26
CA ILE A 75 -2.43 -2.63 -13.49
C ILE A 75 -2.66 -4.07 -13.94
N VAL A 76 -1.70 -4.63 -14.67
CA VAL A 76 -1.77 -6.03 -15.14
C VAL A 76 -0.51 -6.80 -14.75
N GLY A 77 -0.65 -8.11 -14.66
CA GLY A 77 0.48 -9.02 -14.58
C GLY A 77 1.04 -9.37 -15.96
N TYR A 78 1.95 -10.34 -16.01
CA TYR A 78 2.47 -10.86 -17.26
C TYR A 78 1.37 -11.57 -18.07
N PRO A 79 1.50 -11.62 -19.42
CA PRO A 79 0.63 -12.45 -20.24
C PRO A 79 0.63 -13.90 -19.73
N THR A 80 -0.54 -14.54 -19.76
CA THR A 80 -0.71 -15.87 -19.16
C THR A 80 -1.65 -16.75 -19.97
N LYS A 81 -1.48 -18.06 -19.82
CA LYS A 81 -2.42 -19.07 -20.34
C LYS A 81 -3.27 -19.70 -19.21
N LEU A 82 -3.18 -19.15 -18.00
CA LEU A 82 -3.93 -19.64 -16.86
C LEU A 82 -5.44 -19.41 -17.05
N PRO A 83 -6.31 -20.33 -16.58
CA PRO A 83 -7.75 -20.25 -16.82
C PRO A 83 -8.42 -19.04 -16.15
N TRP A 84 -7.77 -18.40 -15.19
CA TRP A 84 -8.24 -17.18 -14.51
C TRP A 84 -7.60 -15.91 -15.03
N GLY A 85 -6.90 -15.96 -16.17
CA GLY A 85 -6.36 -14.78 -16.84
C GLY A 85 -7.48 -13.83 -17.25
N VAL A 86 -7.27 -12.51 -17.06
CA VAL A 86 -8.22 -11.47 -17.44
C VAL A 86 -7.88 -10.95 -18.83
N ILE A 87 -8.90 -10.90 -19.71
CA ILE A 87 -8.80 -10.40 -21.07
C ILE A 87 -9.56 -9.07 -21.16
N TYR A 88 -8.88 -8.02 -21.59
CA TYR A 88 -9.47 -6.72 -21.83
C TYR A 88 -9.86 -6.61 -23.31
N THR A 89 -11.12 -6.31 -23.56
CA THR A 89 -11.68 -6.16 -24.92
C THR A 89 -12.18 -4.74 -25.22
N ASN A 90 -12.40 -3.94 -24.17
CA ASN A 90 -12.86 -2.57 -24.33
C ASN A 90 -11.70 -1.68 -24.83
N PRO A 91 -11.86 -0.95 -25.98
CA PRO A 91 -10.86 -0.03 -26.48
C PRO A 91 -10.46 1.11 -25.52
N ALA A 92 -11.34 1.47 -24.57
CA ALA A 92 -11.06 2.46 -23.54
C ALA A 92 -10.23 1.91 -22.38
N SER A 93 -9.95 0.60 -22.35
CA SER A 93 -9.08 -0.01 -21.32
C SER A 93 -7.65 0.49 -21.46
N LEU A 94 -6.98 0.63 -20.31
CA LEU A 94 -5.57 0.99 -20.21
C LEU A 94 -4.63 -0.23 -20.31
N ALA A 95 -5.16 -1.40 -20.63
CA ALA A 95 -4.37 -2.62 -20.79
C ALA A 95 -3.35 -2.48 -21.94
N PRO A 96 -2.15 -3.07 -21.82
CA PRO A 96 -1.09 -2.91 -22.82
C PRO A 96 -1.47 -3.43 -24.21
N ARG A 97 -2.31 -4.47 -24.30
CA ARG A 97 -2.86 -5.02 -25.54
C ARG A 97 -4.24 -5.60 -25.26
N LEU A 98 -5.19 -5.32 -26.15
CA LEU A 98 -6.52 -5.93 -26.11
C LEU A 98 -6.47 -7.36 -26.61
N GLY A 99 -7.38 -8.21 -26.13
CA GLY A 99 -7.50 -9.61 -26.54
C GLY A 99 -6.42 -10.55 -25.99
N VAL A 100 -5.49 -10.05 -25.17
CA VAL A 100 -4.45 -10.85 -24.51
C VAL A 100 -4.88 -11.12 -23.06
N ALA A 101 -4.74 -12.39 -22.63
CA ALA A 101 -4.98 -12.75 -21.23
C ALA A 101 -3.77 -12.36 -20.36
N TYR A 102 -4.02 -11.64 -19.28
CA TYR A 102 -3.02 -11.22 -18.30
C TYR A 102 -3.31 -11.83 -16.94
N GLN A 103 -2.25 -12.07 -16.15
CA GLN A 103 -2.42 -12.41 -14.75
C GLN A 103 -3.10 -11.25 -14.03
N PRO A 104 -4.17 -11.51 -13.23
CA PRO A 104 -4.94 -10.48 -12.55
C PRO A 104 -4.20 -9.98 -11.30
N ALA A 105 -3.11 -9.25 -11.47
CA ALA A 105 -2.31 -8.73 -10.36
C ALA A 105 -3.15 -7.95 -9.31
N PRO A 106 -4.17 -7.14 -9.69
CA PRO A 106 -5.04 -6.50 -8.72
C PRO A 106 -5.78 -7.50 -7.82
N VAL A 107 -6.19 -8.66 -8.36
CA VAL A 107 -6.88 -9.70 -7.58
C VAL A 107 -5.94 -10.32 -6.55
N TYR A 108 -4.69 -10.56 -6.93
CA TYR A 108 -3.68 -11.08 -6.00
C TYR A 108 -3.40 -10.08 -4.86
N GLU A 109 -3.32 -8.79 -5.19
CA GLU A 109 -3.16 -7.73 -4.21
C GLU A 109 -4.40 -7.59 -3.29
N MET A 110 -5.62 -7.71 -3.83
CA MET A 110 -6.84 -7.74 -3.02
C MET A 110 -6.84 -8.91 -2.04
N ALA A 111 -6.58 -10.12 -2.52
CA ALA A 111 -6.55 -11.32 -1.69
C ALA A 111 -5.52 -11.19 -0.56
N ALA A 112 -4.32 -10.73 -0.86
CA ALA A 112 -3.27 -10.52 0.12
C ALA A 112 -3.64 -9.45 1.15
N ASN A 113 -4.30 -8.34 0.73
CA ASN A 113 -4.79 -7.33 1.67
C ASN A 113 -5.94 -7.85 2.55
N LEU A 114 -6.83 -8.68 2.04
CA LEU A 114 -7.88 -9.30 2.87
C LEU A 114 -7.29 -10.22 3.94
N VAL A 115 -6.25 -10.99 3.58
CA VAL A 115 -5.49 -11.77 4.57
C VAL A 115 -4.82 -10.86 5.60
N LEU A 116 -4.23 -9.76 5.17
CA LEU A 116 -3.62 -8.79 6.07
C LEU A 116 -4.64 -8.16 7.03
N ILE A 117 -5.82 -7.80 6.54
CA ILE A 117 -6.94 -7.31 7.38
C ILE A 117 -7.30 -8.36 8.44
N LEU A 118 -7.42 -9.63 8.04
CA LEU A 118 -7.73 -10.71 8.98
C LEU A 118 -6.64 -10.85 10.04
N VAL A 119 -5.36 -10.82 9.65
CA VAL A 119 -4.23 -10.88 10.58
C VAL A 119 -4.27 -9.70 11.56
N LEU A 120 -4.46 -8.48 11.06
CA LEU A 120 -4.59 -7.29 11.90
C LEU A 120 -5.75 -7.44 12.89
N TRP A 121 -6.91 -7.88 12.42
CA TRP A 121 -8.08 -8.08 13.27
C TRP A 121 -7.83 -9.12 14.37
N LEU A 122 -7.23 -10.28 14.03
CA LEU A 122 -6.92 -11.34 14.99
C LEU A 122 -5.91 -10.88 16.06
N VAL A 123 -4.86 -10.16 15.66
CA VAL A 123 -3.84 -9.65 16.60
C VAL A 123 -4.43 -8.56 17.48
N LEU A 124 -5.10 -7.58 16.89
CA LEU A 124 -5.65 -6.44 17.62
C LEU A 124 -6.83 -6.78 18.53
N ARG A 125 -7.45 -7.93 18.35
CA ARG A 125 -8.46 -8.42 19.31
C ARG A 125 -7.90 -8.71 20.68
N ARG A 126 -6.63 -9.12 20.74
CA ARG A 126 -5.99 -9.59 21.98
C ARG A 126 -5.13 -8.50 22.62
N TRP A 127 -4.42 -7.74 21.83
CA TRP A 127 -3.48 -6.75 22.34
C TRP A 127 -3.39 -5.57 21.39
N ARG A 128 -3.51 -4.33 21.92
CA ARG A 128 -3.63 -3.10 21.12
C ARG A 128 -2.70 -1.99 21.62
N PRO A 129 -1.38 -2.21 21.75
CA PRO A 129 -0.51 -1.08 22.06
C PRO A 129 -0.53 -0.07 20.91
N PRO A 130 -0.53 1.25 21.21
CA PRO A 130 -0.51 2.28 20.20
C PRO A 130 0.67 2.12 19.24
N GLY A 131 0.42 2.11 17.93
CA GLY A 131 1.40 1.90 16.87
C GLY A 131 1.51 0.46 16.37
N LEU A 132 0.89 -0.51 17.03
CA LEU A 132 0.97 -1.91 16.61
C LEU A 132 0.32 -2.14 15.24
N ALA A 133 -0.88 -1.60 15.02
CA ALA A 133 -1.58 -1.77 13.75
C ALA A 133 -0.80 -1.14 12.59
N ALA A 134 -0.26 0.05 12.79
CA ALA A 134 0.54 0.75 11.79
C ALA A 134 1.80 -0.05 11.42
N CYS A 135 2.53 -0.57 12.39
CA CYS A 135 3.73 -1.37 12.15
C CYS A 135 3.41 -2.68 11.44
N LEU A 136 2.40 -3.43 11.89
CA LEU A 136 1.99 -4.69 11.29
C LEU A 136 1.47 -4.48 9.86
N TYR A 137 0.70 -3.41 9.63
CA TYR A 137 0.23 -3.06 8.29
C TYR A 137 1.41 -2.73 7.37
N LEU A 138 2.37 -1.92 7.82
CA LEU A 138 3.55 -1.56 7.02
C LEU A 138 4.35 -2.79 6.63
N ILE A 139 4.62 -3.68 7.59
CA ILE A 139 5.36 -4.94 7.37
C ILE A 139 4.57 -5.84 6.41
N GLY A 140 3.30 -6.11 6.70
CA GLY A 140 2.46 -7.00 5.91
C GLY A 140 2.26 -6.48 4.49
N TYR A 141 2.03 -5.18 4.31
CA TYR A 141 1.92 -4.55 3.00
C TYR A 141 3.24 -4.63 2.22
N ALA A 142 4.38 -4.40 2.88
CA ALA A 142 5.70 -4.55 2.25
C ALA A 142 5.92 -5.99 1.75
N VAL A 143 5.60 -7.01 2.55
CA VAL A 143 5.66 -8.42 2.13
C VAL A 143 4.74 -8.67 0.94
N THR A 144 3.50 -8.21 1.01
CA THR A 144 2.54 -8.35 -0.09
C THR A 144 3.06 -7.73 -1.39
N GLN A 145 3.55 -6.51 -1.35
CA GLN A 145 4.09 -5.83 -2.53
C GLN A 145 5.32 -6.55 -3.07
N PHE A 146 6.24 -6.97 -2.20
CA PHE A 146 7.41 -7.71 -2.63
C PHE A 146 7.05 -8.98 -3.40
N VAL A 147 6.09 -9.75 -2.88
CA VAL A 147 5.66 -11.03 -3.46
C VAL A 147 4.85 -10.81 -4.74
N VAL A 148 3.82 -9.95 -4.72
CA VAL A 148 2.93 -9.78 -5.88
C VAL A 148 3.66 -9.18 -7.08
N PHE A 149 4.69 -8.37 -6.85
CA PHE A 149 5.44 -7.76 -7.94
C PHE A 149 6.23 -8.78 -8.79
N PHE A 150 6.40 -10.03 -8.36
CA PHE A 150 6.94 -11.07 -9.23
C PHE A 150 6.02 -11.38 -10.43
N TRP A 151 4.70 -11.24 -10.26
CA TRP A 151 3.70 -11.46 -11.33
C TRP A 151 3.32 -10.18 -12.09
N ARG A 152 3.67 -9.00 -11.60
CA ARG A 152 3.34 -7.72 -12.27
C ARG A 152 4.29 -7.45 -13.44
N ALA A 153 3.73 -6.92 -14.55
CA ALA A 153 4.48 -6.59 -15.77
C ALA A 153 5.20 -5.23 -15.68
N ASN A 154 5.90 -4.96 -14.58
CA ASN A 154 6.70 -3.75 -14.41
C ASN A 154 8.16 -3.98 -14.81
N SER A 155 8.85 -2.91 -15.26
CA SER A 155 10.28 -2.95 -15.59
C SER A 155 11.16 -3.23 -14.36
N ILE A 156 12.24 -3.97 -14.58
CA ILE A 156 13.29 -4.18 -13.59
C ILE A 156 14.10 -2.88 -13.46
N THR A 157 14.42 -2.48 -12.24
CA THR A 157 15.14 -1.23 -11.96
C THR A 157 16.57 -1.49 -11.54
N ALA A 158 16.81 -2.31 -10.53
CA ALA A 158 18.14 -2.63 -10.03
C ALA A 158 18.17 -4.01 -9.35
N LEU A 159 19.32 -4.67 -9.32
CA LEU A 159 19.55 -5.97 -8.67
C LEU A 159 18.57 -7.08 -9.12
N GLY A 160 18.06 -7.02 -10.34
CA GLY A 160 17.02 -7.95 -10.81
C GLY A 160 15.62 -7.70 -10.19
N LEU A 161 15.44 -6.64 -9.41
CA LEU A 161 14.21 -6.28 -8.73
C LEU A 161 13.55 -5.05 -9.36
N LYS A 162 12.24 -4.97 -9.20
CA LYS A 162 11.42 -3.82 -9.59
C LYS A 162 11.47 -2.75 -8.51
N GLN A 163 11.26 -1.49 -8.88
CA GLN A 163 11.28 -0.37 -7.93
C GLN A 163 10.41 -0.60 -6.69
N ALA A 164 9.21 -1.14 -6.87
CA ALA A 164 8.32 -1.41 -5.73
C ALA A 164 8.86 -2.52 -4.81
N GLN A 165 9.60 -3.50 -5.32
CA GLN A 165 10.24 -4.52 -4.50
C GLN A 165 11.39 -3.93 -3.66
N LEU A 166 12.19 -3.05 -4.25
CA LEU A 166 13.24 -2.33 -3.51
C LEU A 166 12.65 -1.45 -2.42
N THR A 167 11.58 -0.70 -2.73
CA THR A 167 10.85 0.11 -1.74
C THR A 167 10.24 -0.77 -0.65
N ALA A 168 9.72 -1.95 -1.00
CA ALA A 168 9.16 -2.90 -0.04
C ALA A 168 10.21 -3.42 0.95
N ILE A 169 11.43 -3.69 0.51
CA ILE A 169 12.53 -4.09 1.41
C ILE A 169 12.81 -2.98 2.44
N VAL A 170 12.91 -1.73 2.00
CA VAL A 170 13.15 -0.59 2.89
C VAL A 170 11.97 -0.40 3.87
N ALA A 171 10.73 -0.48 3.36
CA ALA A 171 9.53 -0.37 4.19
C ALA A 171 9.43 -1.51 5.21
N PHE A 172 9.78 -2.74 4.83
CA PHE A 172 9.83 -3.88 5.73
C PHE A 172 10.84 -3.66 6.86
N ALA A 173 12.07 -3.29 6.52
CA ALA A 173 13.12 -3.02 7.52
C ALA A 173 12.71 -1.90 8.49
N ALA A 174 12.16 -0.80 7.97
CA ALA A 174 11.63 0.29 8.78
C ALA A 174 10.48 -0.19 9.68
N GLY A 175 9.55 -0.97 9.14
CA GLY A 175 8.43 -1.53 9.90
C GLY A 175 8.89 -2.43 11.05
N VAL A 176 9.90 -3.28 10.83
CA VAL A 176 10.48 -4.14 11.88
C VAL A 176 11.14 -3.31 12.99
N VAL A 177 11.92 -2.29 12.62
CA VAL A 177 12.55 -1.39 13.59
C VAL A 177 11.50 -0.64 14.43
N LEU A 178 10.47 -0.10 13.75
CA LEU A 178 9.37 0.58 14.45
C LEU A 178 8.57 -0.37 15.35
N LEU A 179 8.30 -1.57 14.88
CA LEU A 179 7.61 -2.59 15.67
C LEU A 179 8.41 -2.95 16.93
N TRP A 180 9.71 -3.21 16.77
CA TRP A 180 10.59 -3.46 17.91
C TRP A 180 10.55 -2.31 18.93
N TRP A 181 10.61 -1.05 18.45
CA TRP A 181 10.53 0.13 19.29
C TRP A 181 9.17 0.24 20.01
N VAL A 182 8.05 0.02 19.31
CA VAL A 182 6.69 0.00 19.88
C VAL A 182 6.57 -1.05 20.97
N LEU A 183 7.00 -2.29 20.67
CA LEU A 183 6.90 -3.41 21.62
C LEU A 183 7.77 -3.19 22.87
N ARG A 184 8.95 -2.62 22.70
CA ARG A 184 9.86 -2.32 23.82
C ARG A 184 9.27 -1.25 24.76
N ASN A 185 8.51 -0.30 24.22
CA ASN A 185 7.91 0.79 24.99
C ASN A 185 6.44 0.52 25.38
N ALA A 186 5.85 -0.58 24.90
CA ALA A 186 4.49 -0.97 25.25
C ALA A 186 4.43 -1.41 26.71
N ARG A 187 3.48 -0.86 27.47
CA ARG A 187 3.16 -1.39 28.80
C ARG A 187 2.34 -2.66 28.64
N PRO A 188 2.66 -3.74 29.36
CA PRO A 188 1.81 -4.93 29.33
C PRO A 188 0.38 -4.57 29.79
N PRO A 189 -0.66 -5.25 29.26
CA PRO A 189 -2.01 -5.07 29.75
C PRO A 189 -2.06 -5.33 31.25
N ALA A 190 -2.83 -4.51 31.97
CA ALA A 190 -3.01 -4.71 33.41
C ALA A 190 -3.63 -6.11 33.65
N PRO A 191 -3.15 -6.87 34.64
CA PRO A 191 -3.74 -8.17 34.96
C PRO A 191 -5.23 -7.97 35.29
N GLY A 192 -6.14 -8.61 34.54
CA GLY A 192 -7.58 -8.59 34.79
C GLY A 192 -8.43 -7.78 33.80
N ALA A 193 -7.86 -7.27 32.68
CA ALA A 193 -8.65 -6.55 31.66
C ALA A 193 -9.38 -7.47 30.64
N ASP A 194 -9.32 -8.78 30.78
CA ASP A 194 -9.87 -9.76 29.84
C ASP A 194 -11.35 -10.08 30.07
N GLY A 195 -12.08 -9.25 30.80
CA GLY A 195 -13.44 -9.52 31.20
C GLY A 195 -14.40 -8.32 31.07
N VAL A 196 -14.61 -7.81 29.85
CA VAL A 196 -15.85 -7.11 29.46
C VAL A 196 -16.12 -7.31 27.98
#